data_ab9d017c9db9ef559b394b5785cd7066
#
_entry.id   ab9d017c9db9ef559b394b5785cd7066
#
_cell.length_a   1.000
_cell.length_b   1.000
_cell.length_c   1.000
_cell.angle_alpha   90.00
_cell.angle_beta   90.00
_cell.angle_gamma   90.00
#
_symmetry.space_group_name_H-M   'P 1'
#
loop_
_entity.id
_entity.type
_entity.pdbx_description
1 polymer ?
#
loop_
_entity_poly.entity_id
_entity_poly.type
_entity_poly.pdbx_seq_one_letter_code
_entity_poly.pdbx_strand_id
1 'polypeptide(L)'
;VVDVAHNRDSTAVDVTYVRHNNAHTIRADKCILACYNSAIPYICSELPSKQKEGLKYNVKIPLTYTKVMIPSWKYFAELGLDFVYYTNGFFKQVELAYPVSIGDYQFNKSPNDSMILHMCHSHHSPDIQGPDQWKEGRRVLLSTPFSVFEDHIKNHLDQALKKAGFDADRDISAITVNRWPHGYSYSNDLIWEPEWPNDES
;
A
#
# COMPACT_ATOMS: atom_id res chain seq x y z
N VAL A 1 -11.44 16.03 8.96
CA VAL A 1 -12.55 16.66 8.22
C VAL A 1 -13.79 15.82 8.46
N VAL A 2 -14.92 16.47 8.73
CA VAL A 2 -16.21 15.82 9.02
C VAL A 2 -17.31 16.27 8.05
N ASP A 3 -17.12 17.39 7.37
CA ASP A 3 -18.07 17.90 6.38
C ASP A 3 -17.37 18.79 5.36
N VAL A 4 -17.79 18.68 4.09
CA VAL A 4 -17.39 19.54 2.97
C VAL A 4 -18.64 19.84 2.16
N ALA A 5 -19.03 21.10 2.12
CA ALA A 5 -20.25 21.53 1.46
C ALA A 5 -20.06 22.89 0.79
N HIS A 6 -20.81 23.17 -0.25
CA HIS A 6 -20.89 24.51 -0.79
C HIS A 6 -21.58 25.46 0.22
N ASN A 7 -21.17 26.72 0.23
CA ASN A 7 -21.93 27.73 0.95
C ASN A 7 -23.31 27.93 0.28
N ARG A 8 -24.19 28.66 0.96
CA ARG A 8 -25.58 28.86 0.50
C ARG A 8 -25.70 29.35 -0.95
N ASP A 9 -24.77 30.16 -1.40
CA ASP A 9 -24.77 30.81 -2.72
C ASP A 9 -23.93 30.04 -3.76
N SER A 10 -23.36 28.91 -3.37
CA SER A 10 -22.47 28.08 -4.20
C SER A 10 -21.26 28.83 -4.79
N THR A 11 -20.81 29.88 -4.10
CA THR A 11 -19.64 30.71 -4.50
C THR A 11 -18.36 30.27 -3.82
N ALA A 12 -18.45 29.49 -2.75
CA ALA A 12 -17.33 28.99 -1.96
C ALA A 12 -17.65 27.61 -1.36
N VAL A 13 -16.63 26.96 -0.83
CA VAL A 13 -16.72 25.67 -0.15
C VAL A 13 -16.36 25.85 1.32
N ASP A 14 -17.20 25.37 2.20
CA ASP A 14 -16.99 25.32 3.64
C ASP A 14 -16.45 23.92 4.01
N VAL A 15 -15.27 23.87 4.61
CA VAL A 15 -14.63 22.63 5.09
C VAL A 15 -14.66 22.62 6.62
N THR A 16 -15.45 21.72 7.21
CA THR A 16 -15.56 21.58 8.65
C THR A 16 -14.67 20.43 9.15
N TYR A 17 -13.88 20.71 10.16
CA TYR A 17 -13.01 19.73 10.81
C TYR A 17 -13.10 19.82 12.33
N VAL A 18 -12.76 18.71 13.02
CA VAL A 18 -12.69 18.67 14.48
C VAL A 18 -11.23 18.70 14.92
N ARG A 19 -10.92 19.58 15.85
CA ARG A 19 -9.62 19.66 16.52
C ARG A 19 -9.83 19.93 18.01
N HIS A 20 -9.21 19.14 18.88
CA HIS A 20 -9.35 19.23 20.34
C HIS A 20 -10.82 19.27 20.78
N ASN A 21 -11.65 18.39 20.22
CA ASN A 21 -13.10 18.29 20.45
C ASN A 21 -13.95 19.52 20.07
N ASN A 22 -13.37 20.49 19.37
CA ASN A 22 -14.09 21.64 18.84
C ASN A 22 -14.18 21.54 17.31
N ALA A 23 -15.36 21.90 16.80
CA ALA A 23 -15.59 22.03 15.37
C ALA A 23 -15.09 23.40 14.88
N HIS A 24 -14.39 23.40 13.77
CA HIS A 24 -13.89 24.58 13.08
C HIS A 24 -14.28 24.51 11.61
N THR A 25 -14.58 25.64 10.99
CA THR A 25 -14.88 25.71 9.57
C THR A 25 -13.91 26.68 8.88
N ILE A 26 -13.34 26.24 7.77
CA ILE A 26 -12.53 27.05 6.87
C ILE A 26 -13.31 27.24 5.58
N ARG A 27 -13.39 28.45 5.08
CA ARG A 27 -13.98 28.77 3.79
C ARG A 27 -12.89 28.96 2.73
N ALA A 28 -13.08 28.35 1.57
CA ALA A 28 -12.20 28.45 0.42
C ALA A 28 -13.01 28.59 -0.88
N ASP A 29 -12.40 29.15 -1.92
CA ASP A 29 -13.04 29.26 -3.22
C ASP A 29 -13.27 27.88 -3.86
N LYS A 30 -12.35 26.95 -3.62
CA LYS A 30 -12.40 25.57 -4.13
C LYS A 30 -11.79 24.59 -3.13
N CYS A 31 -12.25 23.34 -3.15
CA CYS A 31 -11.71 22.23 -2.36
C CYS A 31 -11.39 21.04 -3.26
N ILE A 32 -10.20 20.47 -3.09
CA ILE A 32 -9.78 19.22 -3.73
C ILE A 32 -9.79 18.13 -2.68
N LEU A 33 -10.62 17.10 -2.86
CA LEU A 33 -10.72 15.95 -1.97
C LEU A 33 -9.64 14.92 -2.32
N ALA A 34 -8.46 15.06 -1.74
CA ALA A 34 -7.33 14.15 -1.92
C ALA A 34 -7.30 13.06 -0.82
N CYS A 35 -8.44 12.45 -0.55
CA CYS A 35 -8.59 11.37 0.43
C CYS A 35 -9.10 10.09 -0.26
N TYR A 36 -9.25 9.01 0.51
CA TYR A 36 -9.82 7.78 -0.03
C TYR A 36 -11.24 8.01 -0.56
N ASN A 37 -11.50 7.57 -1.79
CA ASN A 37 -12.77 7.77 -2.46
C ASN A 37 -13.96 7.28 -1.62
N SER A 38 -13.81 6.14 -0.95
CA SER A 38 -14.82 5.57 -0.07
C SER A 38 -15.15 6.42 1.17
N ALA A 39 -14.30 7.39 1.55
CA ALA A 39 -14.56 8.31 2.65
C ALA A 39 -15.40 9.52 2.21
N ILE A 40 -15.33 9.89 0.94
CA ILE A 40 -16.00 11.09 0.40
C ILE A 40 -17.52 11.09 0.63
N PRO A 41 -18.26 9.98 0.41
CA PRO A 41 -19.71 9.94 0.65
C PRO A 41 -20.16 10.28 2.07
N TYR A 42 -19.25 10.16 3.04
CA TYR A 42 -19.53 10.44 4.47
C TYR A 42 -19.25 11.89 4.85
N ILE A 43 -18.43 12.60 4.09
CA ILE A 43 -18.04 13.98 4.39
C ILE A 43 -18.60 14.98 3.37
N CYS A 44 -19.14 14.53 2.24
CA CYS A 44 -19.74 15.36 1.21
C CYS A 44 -21.18 14.95 0.98
N SER A 45 -22.09 15.57 1.74
CA SER A 45 -23.53 15.20 1.73
C SER A 45 -24.25 15.57 0.44
N GLU A 46 -23.74 16.55 -0.31
CA GLU A 46 -24.32 17.10 -1.53
C GLU A 46 -24.21 16.18 -2.76
N LEU A 47 -23.34 15.17 -2.70
CA LEU A 47 -23.13 14.28 -3.84
C LEU A 47 -24.40 13.52 -4.21
N PRO A 48 -24.69 13.38 -5.51
CA PRO A 48 -25.79 12.52 -6.00
C PRO A 48 -25.64 11.08 -5.53
N SER A 49 -26.76 10.38 -5.33
CA SER A 49 -26.76 9.00 -4.82
C SER A 49 -25.93 8.05 -5.72
N LYS A 50 -26.06 8.15 -7.06
CA LYS A 50 -25.29 7.33 -8.01
C LYS A 50 -23.78 7.52 -7.80
N GLN A 51 -23.33 8.76 -7.60
CA GLN A 51 -21.91 9.05 -7.36
C GLN A 51 -21.44 8.52 -6.00
N LYS A 52 -22.27 8.62 -4.95
CA LYS A 52 -21.96 8.03 -3.65
C LYS A 52 -21.82 6.52 -3.72
N GLU A 53 -22.66 5.84 -4.48
CA GLU A 53 -22.60 4.40 -4.69
C GLU A 53 -21.32 4.00 -5.44
N GLY A 54 -20.98 4.69 -6.54
CA GLY A 54 -19.74 4.45 -7.27
C GLY A 54 -18.49 4.66 -6.44
N LEU A 55 -18.46 5.72 -5.61
CA LEU A 55 -17.32 5.98 -4.69
C LEU A 55 -17.17 4.90 -3.61
N LYS A 56 -18.28 4.32 -3.13
CA LYS A 56 -18.26 3.21 -2.17
C LYS A 56 -17.86 1.88 -2.79
N TYR A 57 -18.16 1.70 -4.07
CA TYR A 57 -17.81 0.49 -4.82
C TYR A 57 -16.30 0.33 -4.97
N ASN A 58 -15.55 1.42 -5.12
CA ASN A 58 -14.11 1.42 -5.32
C ASN A 58 -13.36 1.04 -4.02
N VAL A 59 -13.33 -0.25 -3.71
CA VAL A 59 -12.60 -0.80 -2.56
C VAL A 59 -11.11 -0.82 -2.88
N LYS A 60 -10.27 -0.30 -1.96
CA LYS A 60 -8.82 -0.31 -2.12
C LYS A 60 -8.23 -1.66 -1.73
N ILE A 61 -7.24 -2.11 -2.50
CA ILE A 61 -6.49 -3.33 -2.24
C ILE A 61 -5.54 -3.09 -1.06
N PRO A 62 -5.60 -3.92 0.01
CA PRO A 62 -4.65 -3.82 1.11
C PRO A 62 -3.30 -4.41 0.71
N LEU A 63 -2.22 -3.78 1.13
CA LEU A 63 -0.87 -4.30 0.87
C LEU A 63 0.13 -3.89 1.94
N THR A 64 1.27 -4.58 1.96
CA THR A 64 2.44 -4.16 2.74
C THR A 64 3.54 -3.65 1.82
N TYR A 65 4.19 -2.56 2.27
CA TYR A 65 5.51 -2.17 1.79
C TYR A 65 6.51 -2.48 2.90
N THR A 66 7.23 -3.56 2.72
CA THR A 66 8.23 -4.03 3.67
C THR A 66 9.61 -3.62 3.20
N LYS A 67 10.40 -3.07 4.11
CA LYS A 67 11.81 -2.76 3.88
C LYS A 67 12.66 -3.61 4.82
N VAL A 68 13.69 -4.23 4.26
CA VAL A 68 14.66 -5.03 5.00
C VAL A 68 16.05 -4.45 4.76
N MET A 69 16.74 -4.07 5.81
CA MET A 69 18.11 -3.58 5.73
C MET A 69 19.07 -4.74 5.88
N ILE A 70 19.98 -4.90 4.93
CA ILE A 70 21.10 -5.84 4.98
C ILE A 70 22.43 -5.07 4.95
N PRO A 71 23.48 -5.52 5.68
CA PRO A 71 24.76 -4.81 5.76
C PRO A 71 25.59 -4.90 4.48
N SER A 72 25.26 -5.86 3.60
CA SER A 72 25.95 -6.07 2.33
C SER A 72 25.01 -6.76 1.35
N TRP A 73 24.97 -6.30 0.10
CA TRP A 73 24.19 -6.92 -0.95
C TRP A 73 25.00 -7.87 -1.84
N LYS A 74 26.21 -8.26 -1.40
CA LYS A 74 27.12 -9.20 -2.09
C LYS A 74 26.45 -10.51 -2.49
N TYR A 75 25.50 -10.98 -1.69
CA TYR A 75 24.75 -12.23 -1.95
C TYR A 75 23.91 -12.16 -3.26
N PHE A 76 23.31 -11.01 -3.50
CA PHE A 76 22.62 -10.74 -4.77
C PHE A 76 23.59 -10.65 -5.93
N ALA A 77 24.71 -9.93 -5.75
CA ALA A 77 25.74 -9.80 -6.77
C ALA A 77 26.38 -11.16 -7.14
N GLU A 78 26.68 -12.01 -6.15
CA GLU A 78 27.25 -13.35 -6.37
C GLU A 78 26.32 -14.28 -7.16
N LEU A 79 25.02 -14.17 -6.92
CA LEU A 79 24.00 -14.94 -7.64
C LEU A 79 23.57 -14.30 -8.96
N GLY A 80 24.04 -13.09 -9.26
CA GLY A 80 23.62 -12.33 -10.45
C GLY A 80 22.14 -11.92 -10.40
N LEU A 81 21.62 -11.64 -9.19
CA LEU A 81 20.22 -11.30 -8.93
C LEU A 81 20.10 -9.82 -8.54
N ASP A 82 19.06 -9.17 -8.98
CA ASP A 82 18.58 -7.87 -8.50
C ASP A 82 17.12 -7.95 -8.01
N PHE A 83 16.45 -9.01 -8.41
CA PHE A 83 15.03 -9.25 -8.21
C PHE A 83 14.73 -10.75 -8.13
N VAL A 84 13.83 -11.17 -7.23
CA VAL A 84 13.35 -12.54 -7.10
C VAL A 84 11.84 -12.57 -7.00
N TYR A 85 11.19 -13.37 -7.83
CA TYR A 85 9.76 -13.67 -7.73
C TYR A 85 9.52 -14.98 -6.99
N TYR A 86 8.52 -14.98 -6.10
CA TYR A 86 8.05 -16.17 -5.39
C TYR A 86 6.64 -16.52 -5.86
N THR A 87 6.51 -17.58 -6.65
CA THR A 87 5.22 -17.98 -7.24
C THR A 87 4.17 -18.37 -6.19
N ASN A 88 4.59 -19.01 -5.10
CA ASN A 88 3.73 -19.44 -4.00
C ASN A 88 4.12 -18.84 -2.65
N GLY A 89 4.93 -17.77 -2.64
CA GLY A 89 5.39 -17.13 -1.42
C GLY A 89 4.36 -16.22 -0.78
N PHE A 90 4.51 -16.00 0.53
CA PHE A 90 3.78 -14.96 1.24
C PHE A 90 4.08 -13.59 0.63
N PHE A 91 5.35 -13.21 0.55
CA PHE A 91 5.77 -12.09 -0.30
C PHE A 91 5.88 -12.57 -1.74
N LYS A 92 5.43 -11.75 -2.67
CA LYS A 92 5.46 -12.09 -4.10
C LYS A 92 6.81 -11.81 -4.73
N GLN A 93 7.54 -10.86 -4.16
CA GLN A 93 8.83 -10.43 -4.67
C GLN A 93 9.75 -9.91 -3.58
N VAL A 94 11.04 -9.98 -3.84
CA VAL A 94 12.09 -9.20 -3.19
C VAL A 94 12.97 -8.56 -4.25
N GLU A 95 13.30 -7.30 -4.07
CA GLU A 95 14.14 -6.52 -4.99
C GLU A 95 15.09 -5.61 -4.21
N LEU A 96 16.23 -5.29 -4.81
CA LEU A 96 17.13 -4.25 -4.33
C LEU A 96 16.44 -2.88 -4.44
N ALA A 97 16.70 -1.97 -3.51
CA ALA A 97 16.20 -0.61 -3.60
C ALA A 97 16.62 0.06 -4.92
N TYR A 98 15.73 0.88 -5.46
CA TYR A 98 15.96 1.56 -6.74
C TYR A 98 17.22 2.42 -6.69
N PRO A 99 18.08 2.39 -7.70
CA PRO A 99 19.39 3.08 -7.69
C PRO A 99 19.23 4.58 -7.95
N VAL A 100 18.68 5.30 -6.99
CA VAL A 100 18.46 6.75 -7.07
C VAL A 100 19.36 7.48 -6.12
N SER A 101 20.11 8.46 -6.63
CA SER A 101 20.84 9.46 -5.84
C SER A 101 20.11 10.80 -5.95
N ILE A 102 19.81 11.43 -4.82
CA ILE A 102 19.06 12.69 -4.77
C ILE A 102 19.58 13.59 -3.64
N GLY A 103 19.85 14.86 -3.97
CA GLY A 103 20.49 15.79 -3.06
C GLY A 103 21.85 15.27 -2.61
N ASP A 104 22.09 15.26 -1.30
CA ASP A 104 23.34 14.74 -0.70
C ASP A 104 23.37 13.21 -0.55
N TYR A 105 22.25 12.54 -0.79
CA TYR A 105 22.19 11.10 -0.77
C TYR A 105 22.80 10.48 -2.01
N GLN A 106 23.75 9.57 -1.82
CA GLN A 106 24.35 8.78 -2.88
C GLN A 106 23.97 7.31 -2.70
N PHE A 107 23.43 6.73 -3.78
CA PHE A 107 23.10 5.31 -3.80
C PHE A 107 24.36 4.44 -3.69
N ASN A 108 24.27 3.37 -2.92
CA ASN A 108 25.37 2.43 -2.67
C ASN A 108 25.71 1.64 -3.94
N LYS A 109 26.99 1.66 -4.34
CA LYS A 109 27.48 1.06 -5.59
C LYS A 109 28.29 -0.20 -5.40
N SER A 110 28.87 -0.39 -4.20
CA SER A 110 29.67 -1.57 -3.88
C SER A 110 28.81 -2.69 -3.33
N PRO A 111 28.97 -3.95 -3.76
CA PRO A 111 28.30 -5.09 -3.14
C PRO A 111 28.56 -5.25 -1.65
N ASN A 112 29.61 -4.67 -1.13
CA ASN A 112 29.94 -4.68 0.30
C ASN A 112 29.24 -3.57 1.09
N ASP A 113 28.55 -2.66 0.43
CA ASP A 113 27.77 -1.61 1.08
C ASP A 113 26.42 -2.15 1.55
N SER A 114 25.85 -1.49 2.56
CA SER A 114 24.49 -1.80 3.02
C SER A 114 23.44 -1.54 1.92
N MET A 115 22.35 -2.28 1.96
CA MET A 115 21.26 -2.16 1.00
C MET A 115 19.90 -2.32 1.68
N ILE A 116 18.93 -1.60 1.16
CA ILE A 116 17.52 -1.80 1.51
C ILE A 116 16.90 -2.73 0.47
N LEU A 117 16.30 -3.80 0.93
CA LEU A 117 15.45 -4.67 0.11
C LEU A 117 14.01 -4.21 0.20
N HIS A 118 13.30 -4.30 -0.90
CA HIS A 118 11.87 -4.06 -0.96
C HIS A 118 11.12 -5.38 -1.16
N MET A 119 10.12 -5.63 -0.30
CA MET A 119 9.25 -6.80 -0.39
C MET A 119 7.79 -6.33 -0.33
N CYS A 120 6.94 -6.90 -1.18
CA CYS A 120 5.54 -6.54 -1.26
C CYS A 120 4.65 -7.78 -1.06
N HIS A 121 3.58 -7.61 -0.29
CA HIS A 121 2.55 -8.62 -0.11
C HIS A 121 1.17 -7.94 -0.17
N SER A 122 0.25 -8.55 -0.89
CA SER A 122 -1.16 -8.16 -0.91
C SER A 122 -2.01 -9.25 -0.27
N HIS A 123 -2.67 -8.92 0.82
CA HIS A 123 -3.61 -9.83 1.45
C HIS A 123 -4.91 -9.87 0.65
N HIS A 124 -5.29 -11.05 0.23
CA HIS A 124 -6.58 -11.34 -0.40
C HIS A 124 -7.10 -12.69 0.12
N SER A 125 -8.38 -12.90 0.00
CA SER A 125 -9.03 -14.16 0.37
C SER A 125 -9.57 -14.79 -0.91
N PRO A 126 -8.87 -15.79 -1.49
CA PRO A 126 -9.21 -16.34 -2.80
C PRO A 126 -10.59 -17.00 -2.85
N ASP A 127 -11.11 -17.42 -1.70
CA ASP A 127 -12.44 -18.06 -1.56
C ASP A 127 -13.60 -17.03 -1.53
N ILE A 128 -13.27 -15.74 -1.49
CA ILE A 128 -14.24 -14.63 -1.48
C ILE A 128 -14.14 -13.87 -2.79
N GLN A 129 -15.27 -13.73 -3.49
CA GLN A 129 -15.32 -13.07 -4.80
C GLN A 129 -15.52 -11.56 -4.66
N GLY A 130 -15.08 -10.83 -5.68
CA GLY A 130 -15.31 -9.40 -5.83
C GLY A 130 -14.63 -8.55 -4.73
N PRO A 131 -15.14 -7.34 -4.49
CA PRO A 131 -14.52 -6.38 -3.56
C PRO A 131 -14.44 -6.85 -2.10
N ASP A 132 -15.24 -7.82 -1.70
CA ASP A 132 -15.28 -8.32 -0.32
C ASP A 132 -14.00 -9.08 0.06
N GLN A 133 -13.30 -9.70 -0.90
CA GLN A 133 -12.00 -10.29 -0.65
C GLN A 133 -10.98 -9.27 -0.11
N TRP A 134 -11.03 -8.04 -0.59
CA TRP A 134 -10.12 -6.97 -0.16
C TRP A 134 -10.49 -6.42 1.21
N LYS A 135 -11.78 -6.41 1.57
CA LYS A 135 -12.23 -6.04 2.91
C LYS A 135 -11.74 -7.05 3.94
N GLU A 136 -11.86 -8.35 3.64
CA GLU A 136 -11.34 -9.42 4.49
C GLU A 136 -9.81 -9.39 4.52
N GLY A 137 -9.15 -9.23 3.37
CA GLY A 137 -7.70 -9.07 3.29
C GLY A 137 -7.19 -7.94 4.18
N ARG A 138 -7.92 -6.81 4.26
CA ARG A 138 -7.61 -5.70 5.17
C ARG A 138 -7.69 -6.10 6.63
N ARG A 139 -8.76 -6.83 7.01
CA ARG A 139 -8.92 -7.34 8.37
C ARG A 139 -7.75 -8.23 8.76
N VAL A 140 -7.38 -9.17 7.89
CA VAL A 140 -6.24 -10.08 8.10
C VAL A 140 -4.95 -9.29 8.20
N LEU A 141 -4.67 -8.37 7.27
CA LEU A 141 -3.47 -7.54 7.28
C LEU A 141 -3.30 -6.80 8.61
N LEU A 142 -4.37 -6.18 9.12
CA LEU A 142 -4.31 -5.38 10.33
C LEU A 142 -4.18 -6.23 11.59
N SER A 143 -4.72 -7.46 11.60
CA SER A 143 -4.64 -8.39 12.73
C SER A 143 -3.39 -9.26 12.74
N THR A 144 -2.63 -9.32 11.64
CA THR A 144 -1.41 -10.15 11.56
C THR A 144 -0.30 -9.57 12.45
N PRO A 145 0.26 -10.32 13.41
CA PRO A 145 1.37 -9.87 14.23
C PRO A 145 2.64 -9.59 13.42
N PHE A 146 3.50 -8.71 13.94
CA PHE A 146 4.78 -8.41 13.28
C PHE A 146 5.67 -9.65 13.11
N SER A 147 5.70 -10.53 14.12
CA SER A 147 6.49 -11.77 14.08
C SER A 147 6.17 -12.65 12.88
N VAL A 148 4.91 -12.70 12.44
CA VAL A 148 4.52 -13.47 11.24
C VAL A 148 5.18 -12.90 9.98
N PHE A 149 5.22 -11.57 9.85
CA PHE A 149 5.94 -10.94 8.74
C PHE A 149 7.44 -11.21 8.82
N GLU A 150 8.03 -11.10 10.01
CA GLU A 150 9.45 -11.36 10.25
C GLU A 150 9.83 -12.78 9.85
N ASP A 151 9.07 -13.79 10.28
CA ASP A 151 9.29 -15.19 9.93
C ASP A 151 9.24 -15.42 8.41
N HIS A 152 8.26 -14.83 7.74
CA HIS A 152 8.16 -14.93 6.28
C HIS A 152 9.31 -14.22 5.57
N ILE A 153 9.75 -13.06 6.06
CA ILE A 153 10.90 -12.33 5.50
C ILE A 153 12.15 -13.20 5.58
N LYS A 154 12.47 -13.69 6.78
CA LYS A 154 13.63 -14.56 7.01
C LYS A 154 13.62 -15.78 6.10
N ASN A 155 12.52 -16.50 6.08
CA ASN A 155 12.36 -17.69 5.25
C ASN A 155 12.53 -17.41 3.75
N HIS A 156 11.96 -16.31 3.23
CA HIS A 156 12.07 -15.95 1.81
C HIS A 156 13.49 -15.58 1.42
N LEU A 157 14.16 -14.78 2.26
CA LEU A 157 15.54 -14.36 1.99
C LEU A 157 16.52 -15.53 2.09
N ASP A 158 16.37 -16.42 3.09
CA ASP A 158 17.17 -17.63 3.18
C ASP A 158 16.97 -18.54 1.94
N GLN A 159 15.73 -18.75 1.51
CA GLN A 159 15.46 -19.54 0.31
C GLN A 159 16.14 -18.96 -0.95
N ALA A 160 16.12 -17.64 -1.10
CA ALA A 160 16.67 -16.96 -2.26
C ALA A 160 18.21 -16.93 -2.24
N LEU A 161 18.82 -16.66 -1.07
CA LEU A 161 20.20 -16.21 -0.95
C LEU A 161 21.12 -17.19 -0.25
N LYS A 162 20.61 -18.28 0.34
CA LYS A 162 21.40 -19.27 1.09
C LYS A 162 22.56 -19.86 0.29
N LYS A 163 22.41 -20.00 -1.02
CA LYS A 163 23.50 -20.53 -1.88
C LYS A 163 24.73 -19.62 -1.92
N ALA A 164 24.55 -18.33 -1.70
CA ALA A 164 25.62 -17.36 -1.56
C ALA A 164 26.09 -17.18 -0.10
N GLY A 165 25.63 -18.00 0.82
CA GLY A 165 26.03 -17.96 2.23
C GLY A 165 25.28 -16.94 3.08
N PHE A 166 24.14 -16.43 2.63
CA PHE A 166 23.26 -15.58 3.43
C PHE A 166 22.64 -16.38 4.58
N ASP A 167 22.49 -15.70 5.73
CA ASP A 167 21.87 -16.20 6.94
C ASP A 167 21.01 -15.09 7.51
N ALA A 168 19.70 -15.29 7.53
CA ALA A 168 18.75 -14.22 7.87
C ALA A 168 18.92 -13.70 9.30
N ASP A 169 19.30 -14.55 10.25
CA ASP A 169 19.50 -14.13 11.64
C ASP A 169 20.77 -13.29 11.82
N ARG A 170 21.78 -13.50 10.98
CA ARG A 170 23.03 -12.74 10.99
C ARG A 170 22.98 -11.50 10.09
N ASP A 171 22.36 -11.61 8.92
CA ASP A 171 22.53 -10.67 7.82
C ASP A 171 21.35 -9.68 7.67
N ILE A 172 20.32 -9.78 8.50
CA ILE A 172 19.26 -8.77 8.58
C ILE A 172 19.55 -7.82 9.72
N SER A 173 19.73 -6.53 9.38
CA SER A 173 20.01 -5.48 10.38
C SER A 173 18.74 -4.80 10.90
N ALA A 174 17.71 -4.65 10.06
CA ALA A 174 16.44 -4.02 10.44
C ALA A 174 15.32 -4.42 9.50
N ILE A 175 14.10 -4.41 10.02
CA ILE A 175 12.86 -4.68 9.27
C ILE A 175 11.84 -3.60 9.58
N THR A 176 11.16 -3.08 8.56
CA THR A 176 9.95 -2.29 8.72
C THR A 176 8.84 -2.86 7.86
N VAL A 177 7.64 -2.96 8.42
CA VAL A 177 6.44 -3.43 7.72
C VAL A 177 5.42 -2.30 7.70
N ASN A 178 5.32 -1.61 6.57
CA ASN A 178 4.34 -0.56 6.37
C ASN A 178 3.05 -1.20 5.86
N ARG A 179 2.00 -1.17 6.68
CA ARG A 179 0.70 -1.75 6.36
C ARG A 179 -0.20 -0.69 5.77
N TRP A 180 -0.60 -0.90 4.53
CA TRP A 180 -1.49 -0.01 3.80
C TRP A 180 -2.87 -0.67 3.67
N PRO A 181 -3.81 -0.38 4.58
CA PRO A 181 -5.15 -0.99 4.53
C PRO A 181 -5.96 -0.54 3.31
N HIS A 182 -5.58 0.58 2.69
CA HIS A 182 -6.17 1.16 1.50
C HIS A 182 -5.05 1.55 0.53
N GLY A 183 -4.40 0.55 -0.06
CA GLY A 183 -3.24 0.75 -0.93
C GLY A 183 -3.64 1.20 -2.35
N TYR A 184 -3.76 0.27 -3.26
CA TYR A 184 -4.09 0.60 -4.65
C TYR A 184 -5.58 0.66 -4.91
N SER A 185 -5.96 1.40 -5.96
CA SER A 185 -7.31 1.35 -6.51
C SER A 185 -7.61 -0.06 -6.97
N TYR A 186 -8.83 -0.49 -6.74
CA TYR A 186 -9.35 -1.71 -7.30
C TYR A 186 -9.41 -1.57 -8.83
N SER A 187 -8.91 -2.57 -9.52
CA SER A 187 -9.10 -2.71 -10.96
C SER A 187 -10.25 -3.67 -11.21
N ASN A 188 -11.04 -3.42 -12.24
CA ASN A 188 -12.13 -4.30 -12.62
C ASN A 188 -11.60 -5.73 -12.86
N ASP A 189 -12.27 -6.73 -12.28
CA ASP A 189 -11.97 -8.14 -12.48
C ASP A 189 -12.92 -8.69 -13.55
N LEU A 190 -12.42 -8.82 -14.77
CA LEU A 190 -13.19 -9.30 -15.92
C LEU A 190 -13.78 -10.71 -15.76
N ILE A 191 -13.33 -11.49 -14.75
CA ILE A 191 -13.86 -12.83 -14.48
C ILE A 191 -15.16 -12.76 -13.67
N TRP A 192 -15.26 -11.81 -12.74
CA TRP A 192 -16.32 -11.75 -11.75
C TRP A 192 -17.25 -10.55 -11.89
N GLU A 193 -16.80 -9.53 -12.60
CA GLU A 193 -17.52 -8.28 -12.73
C GLU A 193 -17.97 -8.05 -14.16
N PRO A 194 -19.17 -7.47 -14.38
CA PRO A 194 -19.62 -7.13 -15.71
C PRO A 194 -18.70 -6.07 -16.32
N GLU A 195 -18.52 -6.12 -17.64
CA GLU A 195 -17.92 -5.01 -18.36
C GLU A 195 -18.78 -3.75 -18.16
N TRP A 196 -18.14 -2.69 -17.68
CA TRP A 196 -18.79 -1.39 -17.59
C TRP A 196 -18.68 -0.70 -18.94
N PRO A 197 -19.79 -0.19 -19.50
CA PRO A 197 -19.73 0.65 -20.69
C PRO A 197 -18.77 1.83 -20.45
N ASN A 198 -18.01 2.23 -21.49
CA ASN A 198 -17.02 3.31 -21.39
C ASN A 198 -17.59 4.66 -20.94
N ASP A 199 -18.90 4.85 -21.07
CA ASP A 199 -19.65 6.03 -20.65
C ASP A 199 -20.14 5.97 -19.20
N GLU A 200 -19.97 4.81 -18.53
CA GLU A 200 -20.34 4.60 -17.13
C GLU A 200 -19.13 4.35 -16.18
N SER A 201 -17.90 4.29 -16.75
CA SER A 201 -16.65 4.02 -16.01
C SER A 201 -16.04 5.29 -15.39
#